data_4d075a0d82878a4d358a1d0b79baaf37
#
_entry.id   4d075a0d82878a4d358a1d0b79baaf37
#
_cell.length_a   1.000
_cell.length_b   1.000
_cell.length_c   1.000
_cell.angle_alpha   90.00
_cell.angle_beta   90.00
_cell.angle_gamma   90.00
#
_symmetry.space_group_name_H-M   'P 1'
#
loop_
_entity.id
_entity.type
_entity.pdbx_description
1 polymer ?
#
loop_
_entity_poly.entity_id
_entity_poly.type
_entity_poly.pdbx_seq_one_letter_code
_entity_poly.pdbx_strand_id
1 'polypeptide(L)'
;TITYSYWGTPDEAASVQAVADKFHEEYPNIKVEVMAIPNEEYVTKLNTMATAGELPDCGIMNESGVLDFASDGLLYDISAMYEGADSMPLDSITFKSEGKPVAYSAANEVLSLYYNKDMFDAAGLDYPSATEAMTWDEFVTLAKTLTLDANGNNALSPDFDKENIKQYGCVVDNWTWQLEVWALSNGGRWFTEDGSACTINDPKVIESIQKVADLTLVENCMPYNAGLEDNGMQRSLLTGTVAMATAGAWNVGTCLATARDEGLNYGVARLPKMVNEVTICTGGPQVVFSQTKHPEEAMTFIKWYMKEENSWDSLIATGIWMPILEEYYTDETLTNKWIDNPNFPDHDEYKGAVVDYAR
;
A
#
# COMPACT_ATOMS: atom_id res chain seq x y z
N THR A 1 28.82 -11.72 -11.64
CA THR A 1 28.22 -11.25 -10.38
C THR A 1 27.52 -9.92 -10.64
N ILE A 2 26.31 -9.78 -10.14
CA ILE A 2 25.55 -8.51 -10.11
C ILE A 2 25.28 -8.12 -8.67
N THR A 3 25.10 -6.83 -8.43
CA THR A 3 24.75 -6.26 -7.12
C THR A 3 23.28 -5.84 -7.11
N TYR A 4 22.58 -6.20 -6.03
CA TYR A 4 21.21 -5.81 -5.78
C TYR A 4 21.11 -4.99 -4.50
N SER A 5 20.71 -3.73 -4.59
CA SER A 5 20.53 -2.90 -3.41
C SER A 5 19.18 -3.14 -2.76
N TYR A 6 19.19 -3.25 -1.43
CA TYR A 6 18.01 -3.44 -0.62
C TYR A 6 18.03 -2.51 0.60
N TRP A 7 16.89 -1.93 0.92
CA TRP A 7 16.74 -1.14 2.15
C TRP A 7 16.50 -2.03 3.37
N GLY A 8 16.83 -1.52 4.55
CA GLY A 8 16.52 -2.19 5.80
C GLY A 8 17.74 -2.60 6.60
N THR A 9 17.47 -3.45 7.57
CA THR A 9 18.48 -3.98 8.50
C THR A 9 19.35 -5.06 7.84
N PRO A 10 20.51 -5.36 8.43
CA PRO A 10 21.33 -6.48 7.96
C PRO A 10 20.60 -7.84 7.97
N ASP A 11 19.68 -8.06 8.91
CA ASP A 11 18.89 -9.29 8.99
C ASP A 11 17.87 -9.41 7.85
N GLU A 12 17.23 -8.30 7.49
CA GLU A 12 16.34 -8.24 6.31
C GLU A 12 17.11 -8.50 5.02
N ALA A 13 18.27 -7.87 4.87
CA ALA A 13 19.15 -8.10 3.73
C ALA A 13 19.67 -9.55 3.66
N ALA A 14 19.93 -10.20 4.79
CA ALA A 14 20.29 -11.61 4.83
C ALA A 14 19.15 -12.52 4.34
N SER A 15 17.91 -12.16 4.65
CA SER A 15 16.73 -12.87 4.13
C SER A 15 16.61 -12.75 2.61
N VAL A 16 16.87 -11.56 2.07
CA VAL A 16 16.89 -11.33 0.62
C VAL A 16 18.07 -12.04 -0.04
N GLN A 17 19.23 -12.08 0.62
CA GLN A 17 20.38 -12.86 0.13
C GLN A 17 20.05 -14.36 0.03
N ALA A 18 19.32 -14.91 1.00
CA ALA A 18 18.91 -16.32 0.94
C ALA A 18 17.96 -16.59 -0.26
N VAL A 19 17.15 -15.63 -0.68
CA VAL A 19 16.35 -15.71 -1.91
C VAL A 19 17.26 -15.64 -3.14
N ALA A 20 18.24 -14.75 -3.15
CA ALA A 20 19.20 -14.62 -4.23
C ALA A 20 20.08 -15.89 -4.40
N ASP A 21 20.37 -16.58 -3.31
CA ASP A 21 21.11 -17.86 -3.34
C ASP A 21 20.27 -18.97 -3.98
N LYS A 22 18.95 -19.01 -3.75
CA LYS A 22 18.04 -19.92 -4.47
C LYS A 22 17.99 -19.63 -5.97
N PHE A 23 17.97 -18.35 -6.35
CA PHE A 23 18.08 -17.97 -7.76
C PHE A 23 19.35 -18.50 -8.38
N HIS A 24 20.48 -18.43 -7.69
CA HIS A 24 21.76 -18.93 -8.17
C HIS A 24 21.76 -20.45 -8.42
N GLU A 25 20.97 -21.22 -7.67
CA GLU A 25 20.81 -22.67 -7.91
C GLU A 25 20.16 -22.95 -9.27
N GLU A 26 19.20 -22.10 -9.70
CA GLU A 26 18.54 -22.22 -11.01
C GLU A 26 19.36 -21.58 -12.14
N TYR A 27 20.07 -20.49 -11.83
CA TYR A 27 20.87 -19.70 -12.76
C TYR A 27 22.36 -19.67 -12.32
N PRO A 28 23.10 -20.78 -12.42
CA PRO A 28 24.46 -20.90 -11.86
C PRO A 28 25.49 -19.95 -12.48
N ASN A 29 25.18 -19.36 -13.62
CA ASN A 29 26.02 -18.36 -14.27
C ASN A 29 25.83 -16.93 -13.73
N ILE A 30 24.79 -16.69 -12.93
CA ILE A 30 24.47 -15.37 -12.37
C ILE A 30 24.54 -15.47 -10.84
N LYS A 31 25.49 -14.77 -10.24
CA LYS A 31 25.57 -14.60 -8.79
C LYS A 31 25.06 -13.23 -8.41
N VAL A 32 24.18 -13.14 -7.41
CA VAL A 32 23.65 -11.89 -6.90
C VAL A 32 24.20 -11.63 -5.51
N GLU A 33 24.76 -10.46 -5.30
CA GLU A 33 25.24 -9.98 -4.00
C GLU A 33 24.33 -8.84 -3.52
N VAL A 34 23.68 -9.05 -2.37
CA VAL A 34 22.76 -8.07 -1.79
C VAL A 34 23.55 -7.00 -1.04
N MET A 35 23.32 -5.74 -1.41
CA MET A 35 23.90 -4.57 -0.77
C MET A 35 22.85 -3.98 0.17
N ALA A 36 23.02 -4.18 1.49
CA ALA A 36 22.18 -3.58 2.50
C ALA A 36 22.51 -2.09 2.67
N ILE A 37 21.49 -1.24 2.60
CA ILE A 37 21.59 0.19 2.90
C ILE A 37 20.48 0.54 3.89
N PRO A 38 20.76 1.22 5.03
CA PRO A 38 19.74 1.63 5.97
C PRO A 38 18.62 2.41 5.27
N ASN A 39 17.36 2.14 5.63
CA ASN A 39 16.20 2.70 4.95
C ASN A 39 16.22 4.24 4.92
N GLU A 40 16.56 4.86 6.04
CA GLU A 40 16.61 6.32 6.19
C GLU A 40 17.66 6.98 5.28
N GLU A 41 18.72 6.26 4.92
CA GLU A 41 19.82 6.75 4.09
C GLU A 41 19.75 6.26 2.64
N TYR A 42 18.78 5.41 2.31
CA TYR A 42 18.75 4.63 1.08
C TYR A 42 18.87 5.48 -0.19
N VAL A 43 17.94 6.40 -0.39
CA VAL A 43 17.93 7.27 -1.59
C VAL A 43 19.14 8.20 -1.61
N THR A 44 19.52 8.75 -0.46
CA THR A 44 20.71 9.64 -0.36
C THR A 44 21.99 8.90 -0.73
N LYS A 45 22.13 7.66 -0.28
CA LYS A 45 23.29 6.82 -0.61
C LYS A 45 23.34 6.49 -2.11
N LEU A 46 22.21 6.11 -2.69
CA LEU A 46 22.12 5.84 -4.14
C LEU A 46 22.44 7.10 -4.97
N ASN A 47 21.97 8.27 -4.57
CA ASN A 47 22.32 9.54 -5.23
C ASN A 47 23.84 9.83 -5.20
N THR A 48 24.48 9.53 -4.08
CA THR A 48 25.94 9.66 -3.96
C THR A 48 26.66 8.68 -4.89
N MET A 49 26.21 7.43 -4.94
CA MET A 49 26.75 6.41 -5.82
C MET A 49 26.52 6.74 -7.30
N ALA A 50 25.33 7.28 -7.64
CA ALA A 50 25.03 7.75 -9.00
C ALA A 50 26.01 8.81 -9.47
N THR A 51 26.33 9.78 -8.62
CA THR A 51 27.30 10.84 -8.91
C THR A 51 28.72 10.29 -9.12
N ALA A 52 29.07 9.25 -8.38
CA ALA A 52 30.37 8.57 -8.55
C ALA A 52 30.42 7.60 -9.74
N GLY A 53 29.29 7.30 -10.37
CA GLY A 53 29.21 6.27 -11.43
C GLY A 53 29.30 4.83 -10.88
N GLU A 54 28.89 4.63 -9.65
CA GLU A 54 29.05 3.39 -8.86
C GLU A 54 27.70 2.84 -8.38
N LEU A 55 26.60 3.10 -9.10
CA LEU A 55 25.30 2.50 -8.78
C LEU A 55 25.38 0.96 -8.83
N PRO A 56 24.63 0.24 -7.97
CA PRO A 56 24.47 -1.19 -8.11
C PRO A 56 23.83 -1.54 -9.47
N ASP A 57 23.78 -2.83 -9.81
CA ASP A 57 23.19 -3.25 -11.10
C ASP A 57 21.66 -3.13 -11.07
N CYS A 58 21.05 -3.47 -9.96
CA CYS A 58 19.61 -3.40 -9.75
C CYS A 58 19.28 -3.22 -8.27
N GLY A 59 18.00 -2.99 -7.96
CA GLY A 59 17.57 -2.83 -6.58
C GLY A 59 16.09 -2.52 -6.43
N ILE A 60 15.66 -2.44 -5.17
CA ILE A 60 14.35 -1.92 -4.80
C ILE A 60 14.43 -0.40 -4.68
N MET A 61 13.32 0.29 -4.96
CA MET A 61 13.18 1.72 -4.71
C MET A 61 11.80 2.05 -4.14
N ASN A 62 11.68 3.23 -3.51
CA ASN A 62 10.36 3.80 -3.26
C ASN A 62 9.86 4.54 -4.52
N GLU A 63 8.58 4.81 -4.57
CA GLU A 63 7.90 5.37 -5.74
C GLU A 63 8.46 6.76 -6.13
N SER A 64 8.72 7.63 -5.14
CA SER A 64 9.32 8.95 -5.40
C SER A 64 10.74 8.85 -5.93
N GLY A 65 11.54 7.93 -5.38
CA GLY A 65 12.90 7.67 -5.86
C GLY A 65 12.92 7.17 -7.31
N VAL A 66 11.95 6.33 -7.70
CA VAL A 66 11.81 5.90 -9.11
C VAL A 66 11.60 7.10 -10.02
N LEU A 67 10.70 8.02 -9.66
CA LEU A 67 10.41 9.20 -10.48
C LEU A 67 11.64 10.12 -10.63
N ASP A 68 12.35 10.37 -9.53
CA ASP A 68 13.55 11.19 -9.53
C ASP A 68 14.65 10.55 -10.38
N PHE A 69 14.94 9.27 -10.17
CA PHE A 69 15.98 8.56 -10.94
C PHE A 69 15.62 8.40 -12.41
N ALA A 70 14.34 8.20 -12.73
CA ALA A 70 13.86 8.18 -14.12
C ALA A 70 14.07 9.53 -14.80
N SER A 71 13.73 10.64 -14.12
CA SER A 71 13.93 12.01 -14.62
C SER A 71 15.40 12.31 -14.90
N ASP A 72 16.31 11.80 -14.08
CA ASP A 72 17.75 11.96 -14.20
C ASP A 72 18.42 10.99 -15.21
N GLY A 73 17.62 10.10 -15.85
CA GLY A 73 18.14 9.10 -16.79
C GLY A 73 18.97 7.99 -16.12
N LEU A 74 18.77 7.75 -14.83
CA LEU A 74 19.53 6.79 -14.04
C LEU A 74 18.91 5.38 -14.02
N LEU A 75 17.73 5.20 -14.65
CA LEU A 75 17.06 3.91 -14.77
C LEU A 75 17.15 3.36 -16.20
N TYR A 76 17.29 2.05 -16.30
CA TYR A 76 17.34 1.31 -17.54
C TYR A 76 15.91 1.02 -18.05
N ASP A 77 15.72 1.01 -19.38
CA ASP A 77 14.48 0.53 -20.01
C ASP A 77 14.37 -0.99 -19.85
N ILE A 78 13.39 -1.43 -19.06
CA ILE A 78 13.17 -2.84 -18.73
C ILE A 78 12.00 -3.48 -19.49
N SER A 79 11.53 -2.87 -20.57
CA SER A 79 10.44 -3.41 -21.43
C SER A 79 10.71 -4.84 -21.87
N ALA A 80 11.97 -5.19 -22.11
CA ALA A 80 12.37 -6.54 -22.54
C ALA A 80 12.02 -7.64 -21.52
N MET A 81 11.82 -7.30 -20.23
CA MET A 81 11.49 -8.29 -19.20
C MET A 81 10.22 -9.08 -19.52
N TYR A 82 9.22 -8.43 -20.10
CA TYR A 82 7.92 -9.02 -20.40
C TYR A 82 7.59 -9.03 -21.90
N GLU A 83 8.58 -8.81 -22.76
CA GLU A 83 8.40 -8.89 -24.21
C GLU A 83 7.92 -10.28 -24.60
N GLY A 84 6.76 -10.34 -25.27
CA GLY A 84 6.14 -11.61 -25.70
C GLY A 84 5.55 -12.46 -24.57
N ALA A 85 5.43 -11.93 -23.34
CA ALA A 85 4.76 -12.62 -22.25
C ALA A 85 3.23 -12.65 -22.46
N ASP A 86 2.60 -13.76 -22.05
CA ASP A 86 1.15 -13.92 -22.14
C ASP A 86 0.40 -13.04 -21.11
N SER A 87 1.05 -12.69 -20.02
CA SER A 87 0.52 -11.81 -18.98
C SER A 87 1.53 -10.76 -18.57
N MET A 88 1.03 -9.56 -18.30
CA MET A 88 1.83 -8.39 -17.93
C MET A 88 1.56 -7.99 -16.48
N PRO A 89 2.52 -7.35 -15.79
CA PRO A 89 2.21 -6.64 -14.56
C PRO A 89 1.11 -5.60 -14.77
N LEU A 90 0.29 -5.38 -13.74
CA LEU A 90 -0.75 -4.34 -13.76
C LEU A 90 -0.14 -2.97 -14.12
N ASP A 91 -0.85 -2.20 -14.92
CA ASP A 91 -0.40 -0.85 -15.33
C ASP A 91 -0.30 0.09 -14.12
N SER A 92 -1.17 -0.09 -13.12
CA SER A 92 -1.18 0.68 -11.86
C SER A 92 0.10 0.59 -11.04
N ILE A 93 0.90 -0.47 -11.23
CA ILE A 93 2.17 -0.69 -10.53
C ILE A 93 3.38 -0.72 -11.48
N THR A 94 3.19 -0.20 -12.70
CA THR A 94 4.24 -0.08 -13.72
C THR A 94 4.65 1.39 -13.87
N PHE A 95 5.92 1.68 -13.60
CA PHE A 95 6.46 3.03 -13.73
C PHE A 95 7.09 3.20 -15.12
N LYS A 96 6.75 4.29 -15.78
CA LYS A 96 7.20 4.58 -17.16
C LYS A 96 7.94 5.90 -17.22
N SER A 97 8.99 5.93 -18.04
CA SER A 97 9.69 7.14 -18.48
C SER A 97 9.64 7.17 -19.99
N GLU A 98 9.19 8.29 -20.57
CA GLU A 98 9.01 8.44 -22.02
C GLU A 98 8.19 7.30 -22.67
N GLY A 99 7.20 6.78 -21.94
CA GLY A 99 6.33 5.69 -22.37
C GLY A 99 6.92 4.28 -22.25
N LYS A 100 8.15 4.13 -21.73
CA LYS A 100 8.82 2.85 -21.55
C LYS A 100 8.87 2.47 -20.08
N PRO A 101 8.61 1.21 -19.71
CA PRO A 101 8.76 0.72 -18.35
C PRO A 101 10.19 0.89 -17.84
N VAL A 102 10.34 1.50 -16.66
CA VAL A 102 11.62 1.67 -15.95
C VAL A 102 11.61 1.02 -14.57
N ALA A 103 10.43 0.68 -14.06
CA ALA A 103 10.24 -0.11 -12.85
C ALA A 103 8.93 -0.87 -12.87
N TYR A 104 8.92 -2.04 -12.25
CA TYR A 104 7.72 -2.78 -11.88
C TYR A 104 7.74 -2.99 -10.36
N SER A 105 6.61 -2.80 -9.69
CA SER A 105 6.51 -3.16 -8.28
C SER A 105 6.61 -4.66 -8.07
N ALA A 106 7.31 -5.08 -7.03
CA ALA A 106 7.42 -6.50 -6.66
C ALA A 106 6.16 -7.04 -5.99
N ALA A 107 5.30 -6.15 -5.52
CA ALA A 107 4.01 -6.45 -4.92
C ALA A 107 2.95 -5.49 -5.46
N ASN A 108 1.70 -5.89 -5.34
CA ASN A 108 0.57 -4.99 -5.44
C ASN A 108 -0.10 -4.93 -4.07
N GLU A 109 -0.34 -3.73 -3.60
CA GLU A 109 -0.97 -3.46 -2.31
C GLU A 109 -1.92 -2.28 -2.47
N VAL A 110 -3.15 -2.46 -2.04
CA VAL A 110 -4.21 -1.46 -2.20
C VAL A 110 -4.63 -0.91 -0.85
N LEU A 111 -4.96 0.37 -0.80
CA LEU A 111 -5.52 1.01 0.37
C LEU A 111 -7.04 0.79 0.39
N SER A 112 -7.55 0.27 1.51
CA SER A 112 -8.97 -0.01 1.74
C SER A 112 -9.41 0.45 3.12
N LEU A 113 -10.71 0.36 3.41
CA LEU A 113 -11.28 0.63 4.73
C LEU A 113 -11.51 -0.68 5.48
N TYR A 114 -10.79 -0.90 6.56
CA TYR A 114 -11.01 -2.02 7.47
C TYR A 114 -11.90 -1.59 8.62
N TYR A 115 -12.76 -2.50 9.10
CA TYR A 115 -13.72 -2.16 10.15
C TYR A 115 -13.99 -3.34 11.10
N ASN A 116 -14.36 -3.01 12.32
CA ASN A 116 -14.73 -3.97 13.37
C ASN A 116 -16.22 -4.28 13.28
N LYS A 117 -16.58 -5.49 12.86
CA LYS A 117 -17.95 -5.94 12.67
C LYS A 117 -18.76 -5.94 13.98
N ASP A 118 -18.15 -6.31 15.09
CA ASP A 118 -18.83 -6.34 16.38
C ASP A 118 -19.26 -4.96 16.86
N MET A 119 -18.47 -3.91 16.53
CA MET A 119 -18.85 -2.53 16.85
C MET A 119 -20.01 -2.04 16.00
N PHE A 120 -20.07 -2.45 14.73
CA PHE A 120 -21.21 -2.18 13.85
C PHE A 120 -22.48 -2.89 14.35
N ASP A 121 -22.37 -4.17 14.68
CA ASP A 121 -23.48 -4.97 15.21
C ASP A 121 -24.02 -4.39 16.52
N ALA A 122 -23.14 -3.99 17.43
CA ALA A 122 -23.51 -3.37 18.69
C ALA A 122 -24.24 -2.02 18.51
N ALA A 123 -23.93 -1.29 17.44
CA ALA A 123 -24.60 -0.03 17.07
C ALA A 123 -25.85 -0.24 16.20
N GLY A 124 -26.13 -1.48 15.76
CA GLY A 124 -27.24 -1.77 14.84
C GLY A 124 -27.07 -1.17 13.46
N LEU A 125 -25.83 -1.08 12.96
CA LEU A 125 -25.49 -0.46 11.68
C LEU A 125 -25.20 -1.53 10.63
N ASP A 126 -25.56 -1.22 9.39
CA ASP A 126 -25.14 -2.00 8.22
C ASP A 126 -23.64 -1.85 8.00
N TYR A 127 -23.01 -2.91 7.46
CA TYR A 127 -21.60 -2.88 7.11
C TYR A 127 -21.33 -2.01 5.89
N PRO A 128 -20.16 -1.34 5.84
CA PRO A 128 -19.74 -0.62 4.64
C PRO A 128 -19.64 -1.53 3.42
N SER A 129 -19.97 -1.01 2.24
CA SER A 129 -19.99 -1.79 1.00
C SER A 129 -18.56 -2.10 0.51
N ALA A 130 -18.36 -3.34 0.06
CA ALA A 130 -17.14 -3.77 -0.60
C ALA A 130 -17.08 -3.32 -2.08
N THR A 131 -18.20 -2.91 -2.69
CA THR A 131 -18.29 -2.62 -4.12
C THR A 131 -18.67 -1.18 -4.46
N GLU A 132 -19.16 -0.43 -3.48
CA GLU A 132 -19.57 0.96 -3.64
C GLU A 132 -18.95 1.83 -2.55
N ALA A 133 -18.21 2.87 -2.95
CA ALA A 133 -17.67 3.84 -2.02
C ALA A 133 -18.77 4.72 -1.44
N MET A 134 -18.87 4.79 -0.11
CA MET A 134 -19.73 5.79 0.54
C MET A 134 -19.18 7.20 0.30
N THR A 135 -20.04 8.21 0.38
CA THR A 135 -19.59 9.61 0.36
C THR A 135 -18.82 9.95 1.64
N TRP A 136 -18.00 11.00 1.57
CA TRP A 136 -17.28 11.50 2.75
C TRP A 136 -18.24 11.91 3.89
N ASP A 137 -19.35 12.53 3.56
CA ASP A 137 -20.33 12.96 4.56
C ASP A 137 -21.04 11.77 5.24
N GLU A 138 -21.33 10.72 4.48
CA GLU A 138 -21.81 9.44 5.04
C GLU A 138 -20.76 8.80 5.95
N PHE A 139 -19.50 8.81 5.54
CA PHE A 139 -18.39 8.30 6.36
C PHE A 139 -18.24 9.07 7.67
N VAL A 140 -18.29 10.40 7.63
CA VAL A 140 -18.23 11.25 8.84
C VAL A 140 -19.40 10.96 9.77
N THR A 141 -20.62 10.86 9.24
CA THR A 141 -21.82 10.53 10.02
C THR A 141 -21.68 9.15 10.67
N LEU A 142 -21.22 8.17 9.91
CA LEU A 142 -20.96 6.82 10.39
C LEU A 142 -19.89 6.80 11.49
N ALA A 143 -18.79 7.49 11.28
CA ALA A 143 -17.71 7.61 12.25
C ALA A 143 -18.19 8.27 13.55
N LYS A 144 -19.00 9.30 13.48
CA LYS A 144 -19.60 9.96 14.65
C LYS A 144 -20.59 9.05 15.39
N THR A 145 -21.36 8.25 14.66
CA THR A 145 -22.29 7.28 15.26
C THR A 145 -21.54 6.19 16.03
N LEU A 146 -20.35 5.79 15.54
CA LEU A 146 -19.48 4.80 16.16
C LEU A 146 -18.51 5.36 17.21
N THR A 147 -18.47 6.68 17.40
CA THR A 147 -17.68 7.33 18.43
C THR A 147 -18.50 7.43 19.71
N LEU A 148 -18.02 6.77 20.78
CA LEU A 148 -18.76 6.67 22.06
C LEU A 148 -17.96 7.28 23.19
N ASP A 149 -18.64 8.05 24.03
CA ASP A 149 -18.11 8.54 25.31
C ASP A 149 -18.20 7.48 26.43
N ALA A 150 -17.72 7.81 27.61
CA ALA A 150 -17.75 6.95 28.77
C ALA A 150 -19.17 6.58 29.26
N ASN A 151 -20.18 7.36 28.85
CA ASN A 151 -21.59 7.13 29.20
C ASN A 151 -22.35 6.37 28.08
N GLY A 152 -21.68 6.08 26.96
CA GLY A 152 -22.29 5.41 25.82
C GLY A 152 -23.03 6.33 24.85
N ASN A 153 -22.92 7.66 25.00
CA ASN A 153 -23.45 8.60 24.04
C ASN A 153 -22.53 8.68 22.82
N ASN A 154 -23.11 8.70 21.61
CA ASN A 154 -22.31 8.88 20.41
C ASN A 154 -22.07 10.37 20.09
N ALA A 155 -21.14 10.65 19.18
CA ALA A 155 -20.73 12.02 18.84
C ALA A 155 -21.80 12.84 18.11
N LEU A 156 -22.94 12.27 17.76
CA LEU A 156 -24.13 12.99 17.24
C LEU A 156 -25.08 13.43 18.36
N SER A 157 -24.93 12.85 19.56
CA SER A 157 -25.78 13.18 20.71
C SER A 157 -25.42 14.56 21.29
N PRO A 158 -26.43 15.36 21.70
CA PRO A 158 -26.19 16.61 22.44
C PRO A 158 -25.54 16.37 23.81
N ASP A 159 -25.66 15.15 24.36
CA ASP A 159 -25.09 14.76 25.65
C ASP A 159 -23.68 14.15 25.53
N PHE A 160 -23.09 14.16 24.34
CA PHE A 160 -21.77 13.60 24.08
C PHE A 160 -20.67 14.35 24.84
N ASP A 161 -19.90 13.62 25.64
CA ASP A 161 -18.74 14.14 26.35
C ASP A 161 -17.43 13.86 25.58
N LYS A 162 -17.02 14.84 24.79
CA LYS A 162 -15.80 14.75 23.96
C LYS A 162 -14.50 14.66 24.77
N GLU A 163 -14.51 14.98 26.05
CA GLU A 163 -13.33 14.90 26.93
C GLU A 163 -13.15 13.46 27.49
N ASN A 164 -14.17 12.60 27.36
CA ASN A 164 -14.15 11.24 27.88
C ASN A 164 -14.54 10.20 26.81
N ILE A 165 -13.94 10.27 25.63
CA ILE A 165 -14.18 9.32 24.54
C ILE A 165 -13.55 7.97 24.89
N LYS A 166 -14.29 6.89 24.75
CA LYS A 166 -13.85 5.49 24.98
C LYS A 166 -13.69 4.68 23.72
N GLN A 167 -14.41 5.02 22.67
CA GLN A 167 -14.35 4.40 21.36
C GLN A 167 -14.39 5.49 20.29
N TYR A 168 -13.48 5.43 19.35
CA TYR A 168 -13.47 6.32 18.19
C TYR A 168 -14.06 5.64 16.96
N GLY A 169 -14.70 6.42 16.10
CA GLY A 169 -15.31 5.90 14.89
C GLY A 169 -14.30 5.55 13.79
N CYS A 170 -13.22 6.30 13.70
CA CYS A 170 -12.26 6.09 12.62
C CYS A 170 -10.83 6.48 12.96
N VAL A 171 -9.92 5.93 12.16
CA VAL A 171 -8.55 6.41 11.98
C VAL A 171 -8.29 6.53 10.48
N VAL A 172 -7.81 7.67 10.06
CA VAL A 172 -7.29 7.94 8.72
C VAL A 172 -5.84 8.36 8.89
N ASP A 173 -4.92 7.56 8.36
CA ASP A 173 -3.50 7.87 8.46
C ASP A 173 -3.15 9.14 7.68
N ASN A 174 -2.13 9.85 8.14
CA ASN A 174 -1.72 11.14 7.59
C ASN A 174 -0.36 11.09 6.86
N TRP A 175 0.05 9.93 6.40
CA TRP A 175 1.23 9.83 5.54
C TRP A 175 1.02 10.62 4.25
N THR A 176 2.07 11.21 3.74
CA THR A 176 1.98 12.10 2.58
C THR A 176 1.27 11.47 1.39
N TRP A 177 1.59 10.23 1.05
CA TRP A 177 0.95 9.51 -0.05
C TRP A 177 -0.52 9.13 0.23
N GLN A 178 -0.90 8.89 1.49
CA GLN A 178 -2.31 8.67 1.84
C GLN A 178 -3.12 9.99 1.77
N LEU A 179 -2.54 11.11 2.16
CA LEU A 179 -3.17 12.42 1.99
C LEU A 179 -3.38 12.77 0.52
N GLU A 180 -2.51 12.31 -0.37
CA GLU A 180 -2.69 12.48 -1.81
C GLU A 180 -3.91 11.72 -2.34
N VAL A 181 -4.24 10.55 -1.80
CA VAL A 181 -5.47 9.82 -2.13
C VAL A 181 -6.70 10.71 -1.89
N TRP A 182 -6.74 11.41 -0.77
CA TRP A 182 -7.85 12.33 -0.45
C TRP A 182 -7.86 13.57 -1.35
N ALA A 183 -6.68 14.09 -1.69
CA ALA A 183 -6.57 15.18 -2.66
C ALA A 183 -7.14 14.78 -4.03
N LEU A 184 -6.74 13.62 -4.54
CA LEU A 184 -7.25 13.07 -5.80
C LEU A 184 -8.76 12.77 -5.71
N SER A 185 -9.22 12.23 -4.61
CA SER A 185 -10.63 11.98 -4.36
C SER A 185 -11.45 13.28 -4.40
N ASN A 186 -10.90 14.40 -3.95
CA ASN A 186 -11.57 15.72 -3.99
C ASN A 186 -11.36 16.48 -5.33
N GLY A 187 -10.69 15.85 -6.31
CA GLY A 187 -10.43 16.42 -7.63
C GLY A 187 -9.23 17.37 -7.69
N GLY A 188 -8.35 17.33 -6.67
CA GLY A 188 -7.03 17.98 -6.64
C GLY A 188 -5.90 16.99 -6.87
N ARG A 189 -4.67 17.46 -6.82
CA ARG A 189 -3.45 16.64 -6.92
C ARG A 189 -2.24 17.39 -6.38
N TRP A 190 -1.18 16.66 -6.01
CA TRP A 190 0.07 17.27 -5.55
C TRP A 190 0.80 18.05 -6.65
N PHE A 191 0.78 17.54 -7.85
CA PHE A 191 1.46 18.12 -9.01
C PHE A 191 0.52 18.20 -10.21
N THR A 192 0.83 19.06 -11.19
CA THR A 192 0.19 19.03 -12.50
C THR A 192 0.36 17.65 -13.15
N GLU A 193 -0.47 17.33 -14.13
CA GLU A 193 -0.45 16.01 -14.80
C GLU A 193 0.90 15.71 -15.47
N ASP A 194 1.55 16.76 -15.98
CA ASP A 194 2.89 16.68 -16.58
C ASP A 194 4.05 16.77 -15.55
N GLY A 195 3.72 16.88 -14.24
CA GLY A 195 4.71 17.00 -13.17
C GLY A 195 5.48 18.33 -13.13
N SER A 196 5.13 19.29 -13.97
CA SER A 196 5.91 20.54 -14.14
C SER A 196 5.73 21.56 -13.01
N ALA A 197 4.65 21.45 -12.24
CA ALA A 197 4.33 22.38 -11.16
C ALA A 197 3.69 21.69 -9.97
N CYS A 198 4.05 22.15 -8.78
CA CYS A 198 3.40 21.75 -7.52
C CYS A 198 2.07 22.48 -7.37
N THR A 199 1.00 21.74 -7.10
CA THR A 199 -0.38 22.24 -6.97
C THR A 199 -0.96 22.00 -5.56
N ILE A 200 -0.12 21.76 -4.58
CA ILE A 200 -0.57 21.46 -3.20
C ILE A 200 -1.37 22.62 -2.56
N ASN A 201 -1.24 23.83 -3.09
CA ASN A 201 -1.99 25.01 -2.69
C ASN A 201 -3.34 25.19 -3.43
N ASP A 202 -3.71 24.24 -4.28
CA ASP A 202 -5.05 24.22 -4.88
C ASP A 202 -6.13 24.14 -3.80
N PRO A 203 -7.20 24.95 -3.88
CA PRO A 203 -8.29 24.93 -2.90
C PRO A 203 -8.89 23.53 -2.66
N LYS A 204 -8.95 22.67 -3.66
CA LYS A 204 -9.47 21.30 -3.53
C LYS A 204 -8.54 20.42 -2.72
N VAL A 205 -7.22 20.62 -2.84
CA VAL A 205 -6.21 19.92 -2.03
C VAL A 205 -6.31 20.38 -0.58
N ILE A 206 -6.34 21.69 -0.35
CA ILE A 206 -6.47 22.28 0.99
C ILE A 206 -7.76 21.78 1.66
N GLU A 207 -8.88 21.79 0.95
CA GLU A 207 -10.17 21.28 1.45
C GLU A 207 -10.10 19.82 1.85
N SER A 208 -9.46 18.97 1.04
CA SER A 208 -9.34 17.54 1.35
C SER A 208 -8.53 17.28 2.61
N ILE A 209 -7.40 17.97 2.78
CA ILE A 209 -6.56 17.87 3.98
C ILE A 209 -7.31 18.41 5.21
N GLN A 210 -8.04 19.52 5.05
CA GLN A 210 -8.87 20.08 6.12
C GLN A 210 -9.95 19.11 6.56
N LYS A 211 -10.65 18.46 5.63
CA LYS A 211 -11.67 17.44 5.94
C LYS A 211 -11.09 16.27 6.75
N VAL A 212 -9.88 15.82 6.43
CA VAL A 212 -9.20 14.78 7.22
C VAL A 212 -8.86 15.30 8.63
N ALA A 213 -8.29 16.50 8.73
CA ALA A 213 -7.97 17.12 10.02
C ALA A 213 -9.22 17.36 10.88
N ASP A 214 -10.34 17.71 10.26
CA ASP A 214 -11.60 17.98 10.94
C ASP A 214 -12.19 16.73 11.62
N LEU A 215 -11.86 15.52 11.17
CA LEU A 215 -12.25 14.29 11.88
C LEU A 215 -11.80 14.30 13.37
N THR A 216 -10.66 14.89 13.65
CA THR A 216 -10.16 15.08 15.02
C THR A 216 -10.57 16.41 15.62
N LEU A 217 -10.39 17.51 14.88
CA LEU A 217 -10.47 18.88 15.42
C LEU A 217 -11.91 19.40 15.58
N VAL A 218 -12.80 18.92 14.73
CA VAL A 218 -14.20 19.40 14.66
C VAL A 218 -15.17 18.28 15.00
N GLU A 219 -15.02 17.13 14.33
CA GLU A 219 -16.00 16.03 14.41
C GLU A 219 -15.79 15.12 15.63
N ASN A 220 -14.62 15.20 16.27
CA ASN A 220 -14.23 14.41 17.45
C ASN A 220 -14.40 12.90 17.28
N CYS A 221 -14.29 12.38 16.05
CA CYS A 221 -14.47 10.97 15.73
C CYS A 221 -13.18 10.23 15.38
N MET A 222 -12.07 10.92 15.38
CA MET A 222 -10.72 10.37 15.20
C MET A 222 -9.82 10.82 16.35
N PRO A 223 -9.00 9.89 16.96
CA PRO A 223 -8.13 10.27 18.06
C PRO A 223 -7.04 11.23 17.59
N TYR A 224 -6.61 12.13 18.50
CA TYR A 224 -5.44 12.96 18.26
C TYR A 224 -4.20 12.07 18.11
N ASN A 225 -3.27 12.47 17.25
CA ASN A 225 -2.06 11.70 16.89
C ASN A 225 -2.33 10.38 16.15
N ALA A 226 -3.54 10.14 15.63
CA ALA A 226 -3.76 9.02 14.74
C ALA A 226 -2.83 9.11 13.53
N GLY A 227 -2.18 8.02 13.17
CA GLY A 227 -1.25 7.95 12.04
C GLY A 227 0.11 8.63 12.25
N LEU A 228 0.40 9.19 13.40
CA LEU A 228 1.74 9.72 13.73
C LEU A 228 2.73 8.63 14.15
N GLU A 229 2.24 7.48 14.51
CA GLU A 229 3.06 6.30 14.81
C GLU A 229 2.85 5.26 13.73
N ASP A 230 3.87 4.44 13.49
CA ASP A 230 3.78 3.31 12.58
C ASP A 230 2.52 2.49 12.89
N ASN A 231 1.69 2.28 11.87
CA ASN A 231 0.49 1.46 11.96
C ASN A 231 -0.64 2.01 12.86
N GLY A 232 -1.15 3.20 12.56
CA GLY A 232 -2.35 3.74 13.22
C GLY A 232 -3.53 2.75 13.22
N MET A 233 -3.74 2.02 12.13
CA MET A 233 -4.71 0.93 12.04
C MET A 233 -4.37 -0.24 12.97
N GLN A 234 -3.15 -0.73 12.94
CA GLN A 234 -2.69 -1.82 13.77
C GLN A 234 -2.90 -1.52 15.26
N ARG A 235 -2.60 -0.28 15.65
CA ARG A 235 -2.72 0.17 17.03
C ARG A 235 -4.17 0.36 17.47
N SER A 236 -5.01 0.88 16.60
CA SER A 236 -6.36 1.33 16.94
C SER A 236 -7.42 0.27 16.68
N LEU A 237 -7.42 -0.35 15.49
CA LEU A 237 -8.39 -1.39 15.15
C LEU A 237 -8.11 -2.69 15.93
N LEU A 238 -6.84 -3.09 16.02
CA LEU A 238 -6.44 -4.33 16.71
C LEU A 238 -6.65 -4.26 18.22
N THR A 239 -6.50 -3.08 18.81
CA THR A 239 -6.75 -2.89 20.25
C THR A 239 -8.24 -2.72 20.58
N GLY A 240 -9.12 -2.68 19.58
CA GLY A 240 -10.55 -2.50 19.78
C GLY A 240 -10.95 -1.10 20.25
N THR A 241 -10.14 -0.08 19.98
CA THR A 241 -10.41 1.32 20.35
C THR A 241 -11.01 2.14 19.23
N VAL A 242 -10.98 1.63 17.99
CA VAL A 242 -11.46 2.30 16.79
C VAL A 242 -12.31 1.35 15.95
N ALA A 243 -13.42 1.84 15.42
CA ALA A 243 -14.36 1.04 14.64
C ALA A 243 -13.93 0.85 13.17
N MET A 244 -13.30 1.86 12.57
CA MET A 244 -12.87 1.85 11.17
C MET A 244 -11.46 2.42 11.04
N ALA A 245 -10.66 1.88 10.11
CA ALA A 245 -9.34 2.40 9.82
C ALA A 245 -8.97 2.23 8.35
N THR A 246 -8.34 3.24 7.77
CA THR A 246 -7.72 3.11 6.44
C THR A 246 -6.42 2.32 6.57
N ALA A 247 -6.22 1.33 5.71
CA ALA A 247 -5.03 0.50 5.75
C ALA A 247 -4.76 -0.18 4.41
N GLY A 248 -3.54 -0.62 4.23
CA GLY A 248 -3.15 -1.41 3.07
C GLY A 248 -3.32 -2.92 3.28
N ALA A 249 -3.33 -3.64 2.18
CA ALA A 249 -3.45 -5.10 2.18
C ALA A 249 -2.34 -5.80 2.97
N TRP A 250 -1.16 -5.20 3.10
CA TRP A 250 -0.04 -5.72 3.91
C TRP A 250 -0.37 -5.98 5.39
N ASN A 251 -1.42 -5.36 5.90
CA ASN A 251 -1.84 -5.57 7.28
C ASN A 251 -2.62 -6.88 7.48
N VAL A 252 -3.13 -7.52 6.42
CA VAL A 252 -3.96 -8.71 6.51
C VAL A 252 -3.17 -9.90 7.07
N GLY A 253 -1.99 -10.18 6.50
CA GLY A 253 -1.24 -11.39 6.84
C GLY A 253 -0.65 -11.40 8.24
N THR A 254 -0.11 -10.28 8.71
CA THR A 254 0.65 -10.24 9.97
C THR A 254 -0.13 -9.69 11.15
N CYS A 255 -1.01 -8.72 10.91
CA CYS A 255 -1.70 -8.00 11.97
C CYS A 255 -3.12 -8.49 12.17
N LEU A 256 -3.92 -8.47 11.11
CA LEU A 256 -5.34 -8.79 11.20
C LEU A 256 -5.60 -10.28 11.40
N ALA A 257 -4.80 -11.17 10.80
CA ALA A 257 -4.91 -12.60 11.03
C ALA A 257 -4.67 -12.96 12.52
N THR A 258 -3.61 -12.40 13.12
CA THR A 258 -3.32 -12.59 14.53
C THR A 258 -4.47 -12.07 15.42
N ALA A 259 -4.93 -10.85 15.14
CA ALA A 259 -6.01 -10.24 15.91
C ALA A 259 -7.34 -11.00 15.76
N ARG A 260 -7.62 -11.54 14.55
CA ARG A 260 -8.77 -12.43 14.34
C ARG A 260 -8.68 -13.69 15.18
N ASP A 261 -7.50 -14.31 15.26
CA ASP A 261 -7.27 -15.49 16.08
C ASP A 261 -7.42 -15.19 17.58
N GLU A 262 -7.26 -13.94 17.98
CA GLU A 262 -7.51 -13.40 19.33
C GLU A 262 -8.94 -12.88 19.52
N GLY A 263 -9.80 -12.96 18.48
CA GLY A 263 -11.22 -12.63 18.58
C GLY A 263 -11.66 -11.37 17.81
N LEU A 264 -10.78 -10.70 17.06
CA LEU A 264 -11.19 -9.58 16.21
C LEU A 264 -12.04 -10.09 15.02
N ASN A 265 -13.27 -9.63 14.95
CA ASN A 265 -14.19 -9.87 13.84
C ASN A 265 -14.16 -8.62 12.92
N TYR A 266 -13.35 -8.67 11.87
CA TYR A 266 -13.17 -7.53 10.98
C TYR A 266 -13.71 -7.79 9.57
N GLY A 267 -13.98 -6.70 8.86
CA GLY A 267 -14.31 -6.69 7.45
C GLY A 267 -13.48 -5.68 6.68
N VAL A 268 -13.62 -5.68 5.37
CA VAL A 268 -12.97 -4.75 4.44
C VAL A 268 -13.99 -4.14 3.49
N ALA A 269 -13.86 -2.84 3.26
CA ALA A 269 -14.74 -2.06 2.39
C ALA A 269 -13.91 -1.11 1.53
N ARG A 270 -14.55 -0.50 0.53
CA ARG A 270 -13.92 0.58 -0.24
C ARG A 270 -13.76 1.84 0.59
N LEU A 271 -12.73 2.62 0.27
CA LEU A 271 -12.53 3.94 0.89
C LEU A 271 -13.74 4.84 0.61
N PRO A 272 -14.09 5.74 1.54
CA PRO A 272 -15.07 6.79 1.24
C PRO A 272 -14.53 7.71 0.13
N LYS A 273 -15.43 8.32 -0.63
CA LYS A 273 -15.08 9.26 -1.69
C LYS A 273 -15.54 10.68 -1.32
N MET A 274 -14.72 11.67 -1.66
CA MET A 274 -15.12 13.09 -1.59
C MET A 274 -15.92 13.46 -2.84
N VAL A 275 -15.32 13.37 -4.02
CA VAL A 275 -15.97 13.56 -5.33
C VAL A 275 -15.76 12.29 -6.18
N ASN A 276 -14.53 11.82 -6.26
CA ASN A 276 -14.16 10.66 -7.06
C ASN A 276 -13.83 9.48 -6.15
N GLU A 277 -14.17 8.27 -6.61
CA GLU A 277 -13.67 7.05 -5.99
C GLU A 277 -12.21 6.84 -6.38
N VAL A 278 -11.31 6.83 -5.41
CA VAL A 278 -9.86 6.73 -5.60
C VAL A 278 -9.27 5.84 -4.52
N THR A 279 -8.38 4.96 -4.94
CA THR A 279 -7.43 4.30 -4.05
C THR A 279 -6.04 4.38 -4.64
N ILE A 280 -5.06 3.88 -3.96
CA ILE A 280 -3.68 3.82 -4.42
C ILE A 280 -3.21 2.38 -4.42
N CYS A 281 -2.47 2.00 -5.46
CA CYS A 281 -1.69 0.79 -5.50
C CYS A 281 -0.24 1.13 -5.21
N THR A 282 0.38 0.39 -4.32
CA THR A 282 1.76 0.54 -3.91
C THR A 282 2.45 -0.81 -3.86
N GLY A 283 3.75 -0.82 -3.73
CA GLY A 283 4.57 -2.03 -3.65
C GLY A 283 6.03 -1.63 -3.75
N GLY A 284 6.97 -2.50 -3.60
CA GLY A 284 8.39 -2.19 -3.71
C GLY A 284 8.86 -2.17 -5.17
N PRO A 285 8.90 -1.01 -5.86
CA PRO A 285 9.37 -0.95 -7.25
C PRO A 285 10.78 -1.53 -7.40
N GLN A 286 10.94 -2.39 -8.39
CA GLN A 286 12.22 -3.00 -8.77
C GLN A 286 12.77 -2.30 -10.00
N VAL A 287 14.03 -1.91 -9.94
CA VAL A 287 14.70 -1.14 -10.98
C VAL A 287 15.99 -1.81 -11.43
N VAL A 288 16.38 -1.55 -12.68
CA VAL A 288 17.73 -1.76 -13.20
C VAL A 288 18.36 -0.40 -13.39
N PHE A 289 19.53 -0.16 -12.81
CA PHE A 289 20.20 1.13 -12.93
C PHE A 289 20.93 1.25 -14.27
N SER A 290 20.87 2.45 -14.87
CA SER A 290 21.44 2.70 -16.20
C SER A 290 22.97 2.55 -16.28
N GLN A 291 23.64 2.60 -15.12
CA GLN A 291 25.12 2.43 -15.05
C GLN A 291 25.57 0.97 -15.05
N THR A 292 24.64 0.00 -14.99
CA THR A 292 24.97 -1.43 -15.01
C THR A 292 25.65 -1.82 -16.33
N LYS A 293 26.55 -2.79 -16.23
CA LYS A 293 27.14 -3.48 -17.38
C LYS A 293 26.49 -4.84 -17.65
N HIS A 294 25.50 -5.20 -16.84
CA HIS A 294 24.84 -6.51 -16.82
C HIS A 294 23.30 -6.38 -16.83
N PRO A 295 22.70 -5.58 -17.76
CA PRO A 295 21.27 -5.32 -17.72
C PRO A 295 20.42 -6.59 -17.93
N GLU A 296 20.87 -7.53 -18.75
CA GLU A 296 20.13 -8.77 -19.01
C GLU A 296 20.10 -9.68 -17.78
N GLU A 297 21.23 -9.83 -17.09
CA GLU A 297 21.33 -10.61 -15.86
C GLU A 297 20.52 -9.96 -14.74
N ALA A 298 20.55 -8.64 -14.64
CA ALA A 298 19.77 -7.87 -13.67
C ALA A 298 18.26 -8.04 -13.91
N MET A 299 17.79 -7.89 -15.16
CA MET A 299 16.39 -8.13 -15.52
C MET A 299 15.97 -9.58 -15.28
N THR A 300 16.84 -10.54 -15.55
CA THR A 300 16.58 -11.97 -15.31
C THR A 300 16.34 -12.23 -13.82
N PHE A 301 17.19 -11.67 -12.96
CA PHE A 301 17.06 -11.81 -11.52
C PHE A 301 15.79 -11.14 -11.00
N ILE A 302 15.53 -9.88 -11.38
CA ILE A 302 14.34 -9.15 -10.93
C ILE A 302 13.07 -9.88 -11.37
N LYS A 303 12.98 -10.31 -12.63
CA LYS A 303 11.82 -11.05 -13.13
C LYS A 303 11.58 -12.34 -12.37
N TRP A 304 12.64 -13.08 -12.06
CA TRP A 304 12.56 -14.28 -11.24
C TRP A 304 12.13 -13.96 -9.80
N TYR A 305 12.71 -12.91 -9.21
CA TYR A 305 12.39 -12.46 -7.86
C TYR A 305 10.92 -12.06 -7.69
N MET A 306 10.34 -11.42 -8.69
CA MET A 306 8.94 -10.97 -8.69
C MET A 306 7.93 -12.05 -9.08
N LYS A 307 8.37 -13.25 -9.46
CA LYS A 307 7.42 -14.33 -9.79
C LYS A 307 6.63 -14.76 -8.57
N GLU A 308 5.33 -14.88 -8.73
CA GLU A 308 4.41 -15.34 -7.69
C GLU A 308 4.82 -16.71 -7.14
N GLU A 309 5.32 -17.61 -7.98
CA GLU A 309 5.78 -18.94 -7.58
C GLU A 309 6.91 -18.89 -6.54
N ASN A 310 7.78 -17.90 -6.62
CA ASN A 310 8.93 -17.74 -5.72
C ASN A 310 8.55 -17.04 -4.40
N SER A 311 7.47 -16.26 -4.41
CA SER A 311 6.97 -15.51 -3.25
C SER A 311 5.68 -16.09 -2.67
N TRP A 312 5.11 -17.12 -3.31
CA TRP A 312 3.76 -17.61 -3.00
C TRP A 312 3.58 -17.98 -1.54
N ASP A 313 4.38 -18.94 -1.04
CA ASP A 313 4.19 -19.49 0.31
C ASP A 313 4.48 -18.47 1.41
N SER A 314 5.42 -17.55 1.18
CA SER A 314 5.87 -16.61 2.19
C SER A 314 5.10 -15.29 2.21
N LEU A 315 4.56 -14.86 1.08
CA LEU A 315 4.04 -13.51 0.91
C LEU A 315 2.60 -13.48 0.39
N ILE A 316 2.27 -14.26 -0.66
CA ILE A 316 0.94 -14.21 -1.27
C ILE A 316 -0.05 -15.06 -0.48
N ALA A 317 0.29 -16.30 -0.15
CA ALA A 317 -0.57 -17.17 0.63
C ALA A 317 -0.82 -16.67 2.05
N THR A 318 0.08 -15.85 2.60
CA THR A 318 -0.10 -15.20 3.90
C THR A 318 -0.93 -13.91 3.82
N GLY A 319 -1.19 -13.40 2.63
CA GLY A 319 -1.93 -12.15 2.41
C GLY A 319 -1.10 -10.88 2.61
N ILE A 320 0.25 -10.98 2.74
CA ILE A 320 1.12 -9.81 2.87
C ILE A 320 1.21 -9.08 1.54
N TRP A 321 1.40 -9.81 0.44
CA TRP A 321 1.45 -9.26 -0.91
C TRP A 321 0.31 -9.79 -1.77
N MET A 322 -0.15 -8.93 -2.69
CA MET A 322 -1.04 -9.31 -3.76
C MET A 322 -0.21 -9.62 -5.02
N PRO A 323 -0.66 -10.56 -5.89
CA PRO A 323 0.00 -10.85 -7.15
C PRO A 323 0.15 -9.62 -8.05
N ILE A 324 1.16 -9.60 -8.90
CA ILE A 324 1.43 -8.45 -9.79
C ILE A 324 0.90 -8.63 -11.20
N LEU A 325 0.72 -9.87 -11.68
CA LEU A 325 0.28 -10.13 -13.04
C LEU A 325 -1.24 -9.99 -13.18
N GLU A 326 -1.67 -9.36 -14.27
CA GLU A 326 -3.07 -9.09 -14.56
C GLU A 326 -3.95 -10.35 -14.57
N GLU A 327 -3.41 -11.50 -14.97
CA GLU A 327 -4.14 -12.76 -15.00
C GLU A 327 -4.71 -13.17 -13.62
N TYR A 328 -4.03 -12.85 -12.53
CA TYR A 328 -4.50 -13.13 -11.15
C TYR A 328 -5.70 -12.28 -10.73
N TYR A 329 -6.08 -11.30 -11.54
CA TYR A 329 -7.23 -10.40 -11.30
C TYR A 329 -8.35 -10.63 -12.32
N THR A 330 -8.06 -11.24 -13.47
CA THR A 330 -9.00 -11.42 -14.59
C THR A 330 -9.46 -12.87 -14.77
N ASP A 331 -8.65 -13.84 -14.39
CA ASP A 331 -9.00 -15.27 -14.38
C ASP A 331 -9.50 -15.66 -12.99
N GLU A 332 -10.78 -16.04 -12.90
CA GLU A 332 -11.43 -16.41 -11.64
C GLU A 332 -10.72 -17.54 -10.90
N THR A 333 -10.19 -18.53 -11.62
CA THR A 333 -9.47 -19.66 -11.03
C THR A 333 -8.18 -19.19 -10.37
N LEU A 334 -7.42 -18.30 -11.03
CA LEU A 334 -6.21 -17.74 -10.49
C LEU A 334 -6.50 -16.75 -9.36
N THR A 335 -7.55 -15.94 -9.48
CA THR A 335 -7.99 -15.06 -8.41
C THR A 335 -8.32 -15.85 -7.15
N ASN A 336 -9.16 -16.88 -7.27
CA ASN A 336 -9.56 -17.72 -6.14
C ASN A 336 -8.36 -18.43 -5.49
N LYS A 337 -7.33 -18.77 -6.26
CA LYS A 337 -6.14 -19.41 -5.74
C LYS A 337 -5.46 -18.62 -4.60
N TRP A 338 -5.55 -17.28 -4.60
CA TRP A 338 -4.91 -16.46 -3.57
C TRP A 338 -5.88 -15.77 -2.62
N ILE A 339 -7.16 -15.57 -2.98
CA ILE A 339 -8.15 -14.98 -2.08
C ILE A 339 -8.94 -16.00 -1.26
N ASP A 340 -9.02 -17.26 -1.69
CA ASP A 340 -9.53 -18.38 -0.86
C ASP A 340 -8.49 -18.71 0.23
N ASN A 341 -8.35 -17.82 1.17
CA ASN A 341 -7.33 -17.85 2.19
C ASN A 341 -7.98 -17.66 3.58
N PRO A 342 -7.68 -18.52 4.56
CA PRO A 342 -8.27 -18.41 5.90
C PRO A 342 -7.94 -17.11 6.63
N ASN A 343 -6.93 -16.36 6.16
CA ASN A 343 -6.58 -15.05 6.71
C ASN A 343 -7.51 -13.94 6.21
N PHE A 344 -8.28 -14.17 5.14
CA PHE A 344 -9.25 -13.19 4.63
C PHE A 344 -10.60 -13.39 5.29
N PRO A 345 -11.28 -12.32 5.73
CA PRO A 345 -12.50 -12.42 6.54
C PRO A 345 -13.68 -12.99 5.76
N ASP A 346 -13.82 -12.58 4.51
CA ASP A 346 -14.92 -12.95 3.62
C ASP A 346 -14.43 -12.85 2.16
N HIS A 347 -14.63 -13.91 1.39
CA HIS A 347 -14.17 -14.01 0.00
C HIS A 347 -14.74 -12.88 -0.89
N ASP A 348 -16.06 -12.70 -0.87
CA ASP A 348 -16.72 -11.74 -1.77
C ASP A 348 -16.43 -10.29 -1.35
N GLU A 349 -16.38 -10.04 -0.05
CA GLU A 349 -16.02 -8.75 0.53
C GLU A 349 -14.58 -8.37 0.15
N TYR A 350 -13.63 -9.29 0.32
CA TYR A 350 -12.24 -9.07 -0.04
C TYR A 350 -12.07 -8.88 -1.55
N LYS A 351 -12.77 -9.68 -2.35
CA LYS A 351 -12.79 -9.54 -3.81
C LYS A 351 -13.22 -8.13 -4.23
N GLY A 352 -14.32 -7.63 -3.71
CA GLY A 352 -14.87 -6.32 -4.07
C GLY A 352 -14.01 -5.15 -3.59
N ALA A 353 -13.57 -5.17 -2.34
CA ALA A 353 -12.87 -4.06 -1.69
C ALA A 353 -11.35 -4.03 -1.91
N VAL A 354 -10.75 -5.13 -2.38
CA VAL A 354 -9.31 -5.23 -2.60
C VAL A 354 -9.00 -5.63 -4.04
N VAL A 355 -9.47 -6.79 -4.51
CA VAL A 355 -9.11 -7.31 -5.84
C VAL A 355 -9.63 -6.42 -6.96
N ASP A 356 -10.94 -6.19 -6.99
CA ASP A 356 -11.59 -5.36 -8.03
C ASP A 356 -11.23 -3.88 -7.87
N TYR A 357 -10.86 -3.48 -6.66
CA TYR A 357 -10.48 -2.10 -6.34
C TYR A 357 -9.03 -1.79 -6.76
N ALA A 358 -8.17 -2.80 -6.89
CA ALA A 358 -6.77 -2.66 -7.32
C ALA A 358 -6.59 -2.56 -8.85
N ARG A 359 -7.67 -2.63 -9.63
CA ARG A 359 -7.68 -2.56 -11.12
C ARG A 359 -8.04 -1.14 -11.59
#